data_08b21ae64194a679bb25ce3ba5c86f4b
#
_entry.id   08b21ae64194a679bb25ce3ba5c86f4b
#
_cell.length_a   1.000
_cell.length_b   1.000
_cell.length_c   1.000
_cell.angle_alpha   90.00
_cell.angle_beta   90.00
_cell.angle_gamma   90.00
#
_symmetry.space_group_name_H-M   'P 1'
#
loop_
_entity.id
_entity.type
_entity.pdbx_description
1 polymer ?
#
loop_
_entity_poly.entity_id
_entity_poly.type
_entity_poly.pdbx_seq_one_letter_code
_entity_poly.pdbx_strand_id
1 'polypeptide(L)'
;MAKSIIQKDRRCLLCGRNGQADPLDCHHIYGGANRNNSEKYGLKVYLCHHQCHIFGERSVHQCAEVNQNLKALGQQVAMDYYGWTVDEFRRIFGKNYL
;
A
#
# COMPACT_ATOMS: atom_id res chain seq x y z
N MET A 1 12.54 5.06 10.39
CA MET A 1 11.41 4.60 9.56
C MET A 1 11.83 4.58 8.09
N ALA A 2 11.50 3.51 7.40
CA ALA A 2 11.74 3.44 5.97
C ALA A 2 10.78 4.38 5.23
N LYS A 3 11.26 4.99 4.16
CA LYS A 3 10.41 5.79 3.28
C LYS A 3 9.65 4.87 2.32
N SER A 4 8.50 5.34 1.84
CA SER A 4 7.77 4.61 0.80
C SER A 4 8.64 4.47 -0.45
N ILE A 5 8.68 3.27 -1.01
CA ILE A 5 9.33 3.04 -2.31
C ILE A 5 8.34 3.22 -3.46
N ILE A 6 7.06 3.47 -3.15
CA ILE A 6 5.99 3.61 -4.14
C ILE A 6 5.70 5.07 -4.43
N GLN A 7 5.65 5.91 -3.38
CA GLN A 7 5.34 7.33 -3.51
C GLN A 7 6.48 8.20 -2.99
N LYS A 8 6.78 9.27 -3.73
CA LYS A 8 7.69 10.32 -3.27
C LYS A 8 6.95 11.51 -2.71
N ASP A 9 5.77 11.82 -3.27
CA ASP A 9 4.98 12.97 -2.90
C ASP A 9 3.91 12.59 -1.88
N ARG A 10 3.60 13.52 -0.97
CA ARG A 10 2.57 13.33 0.04
C ARG A 10 1.20 13.67 -0.56
N ARG A 11 0.64 12.72 -1.29
CA ARG A 11 -0.67 12.80 -1.93
C ARG A 11 -1.38 11.46 -1.81
N CYS A 12 -2.72 11.48 -1.86
CA CYS A 12 -3.48 10.23 -1.93
C CYS A 12 -3.12 9.49 -3.22
N LEU A 13 -2.71 8.22 -3.10
CA LEU A 13 -2.34 7.40 -4.24
C LEU A 13 -3.52 7.20 -5.20
N LEU A 14 -4.74 7.07 -4.67
CA LEU A 14 -5.91 6.71 -5.46
C LEU A 14 -6.60 7.90 -6.11
N CYS A 15 -6.69 9.05 -5.44
CA CYS A 15 -7.41 10.21 -5.96
C CYS A 15 -6.56 11.45 -6.18
N GLY A 16 -5.32 11.46 -5.71
CA GLY A 16 -4.39 12.56 -5.92
C GLY A 16 -4.56 13.76 -5.00
N ARG A 17 -5.50 13.72 -4.04
CA ARG A 17 -5.73 14.83 -3.10
C ARG A 17 -4.54 15.07 -2.20
N ASN A 18 -4.37 16.31 -1.77
CA ASN A 18 -3.21 16.72 -0.96
C ASN A 18 -3.44 16.65 0.56
N GLY A 19 -4.61 16.21 0.99
CA GLY A 19 -4.93 16.08 2.42
C GLY A 19 -5.58 17.30 3.06
N GLN A 20 -5.90 18.35 2.30
CA GLN A 20 -6.53 19.56 2.87
C GLN A 20 -7.99 19.32 3.25
N ALA A 21 -8.78 18.77 2.33
CA ALA A 21 -10.21 18.51 2.56
C ALA A 21 -10.43 17.19 3.29
N ASP A 22 -9.58 16.21 3.06
CA ASP A 22 -9.66 14.86 3.63
C ASP A 22 -8.23 14.48 4.03
N PRO A 23 -7.92 14.38 5.34
CA PRO A 23 -6.56 14.15 5.79
C PRO A 23 -5.94 12.89 5.21
N LEU A 24 -4.63 12.91 5.01
CA LEU A 24 -3.91 11.76 4.49
C LEU A 24 -3.49 10.83 5.63
N ASP A 25 -3.83 9.55 5.48
CA ASP A 25 -3.33 8.48 6.35
C ASP A 25 -2.16 7.78 5.66
N CYS A 26 -1.24 7.26 6.46
CA CYS A 26 -0.21 6.35 5.96
C CYS A 26 -0.75 4.93 6.05
N HIS A 27 -1.05 4.33 4.89
CA HIS A 27 -1.60 2.99 4.80
C HIS A 27 -0.48 1.99 4.52
N HIS A 28 -0.31 1.01 5.40
CA HIS A 28 0.58 -0.12 5.17
C HIS A 28 -0.14 -1.12 4.27
N ILE A 29 0.44 -1.40 3.10
CA ILE A 29 -0.23 -2.21 2.06
C ILE A 29 -0.54 -3.61 2.58
N TYR A 30 0.40 -4.23 3.29
CA TYR A 30 0.21 -5.54 3.91
C TYR A 30 0.09 -5.32 5.41
N GLY A 31 -1.11 -5.56 5.94
CA GLY A 31 -1.44 -5.30 7.35
C GLY A 31 -1.27 -6.52 8.24
N GLY A 32 -1.83 -6.45 9.43
CA GLY A 32 -1.80 -7.54 10.38
C GLY A 32 -0.39 -7.98 10.72
N ALA A 33 -0.11 -9.27 10.58
CA ALA A 33 1.20 -9.84 10.87
C ALA A 33 2.30 -9.30 9.95
N ASN A 34 1.94 -8.74 8.79
CA ASN A 34 2.89 -8.21 7.81
C ASN A 34 3.08 -6.68 7.90
N ARG A 35 2.45 -6.02 8.85
CA ARG A 35 2.56 -4.56 8.99
C ARG A 35 4.01 -4.12 9.18
N ASN A 36 4.76 -4.83 10.01
CA ASN A 36 6.17 -4.53 10.26
C ASN A 36 7.01 -4.73 9.00
N ASN A 37 6.70 -5.74 8.20
CA ASN A 37 7.38 -5.96 6.93
C ASN A 37 7.05 -4.85 5.92
N SER A 38 5.78 -4.41 5.86
CA SER A 38 5.41 -3.27 5.04
C SER A 38 6.21 -2.02 5.42
N GLU A 39 6.32 -1.73 6.72
CA GLU A 39 7.11 -0.60 7.22
C GLU A 39 8.58 -0.75 6.85
N LYS A 40 9.15 -1.92 7.09
CA LYS A 40 10.57 -2.20 6.87
C LYS A 40 10.98 -2.02 5.41
N TYR A 41 10.13 -2.47 4.49
CA TYR A 41 10.44 -2.46 3.06
C TYR A 41 9.85 -1.27 2.30
N GLY A 42 9.21 -0.34 3.00
CA GLY A 42 8.65 0.86 2.38
C GLY A 42 7.39 0.61 1.56
N LEU A 43 6.64 -0.45 1.87
CA LEU A 43 5.40 -0.80 1.17
C LEU A 43 4.21 -0.15 1.88
N LYS A 44 4.19 1.18 1.80
CA LYS A 44 3.16 2.01 2.41
C LYS A 44 2.89 3.20 1.49
N VAL A 45 1.64 3.67 1.51
CA VAL A 45 1.18 4.75 0.65
C VAL A 45 0.29 5.70 1.45
N TYR A 46 0.16 6.94 0.96
CA TYR A 46 -0.81 7.89 1.51
C TYR A 46 -2.16 7.68 0.86
N LEU A 47 -3.20 7.63 1.68
CA LEU A 47 -4.59 7.57 1.22
C LEU A 47 -5.40 8.58 2.03
N CYS A 48 -6.30 9.31 1.37
CA CYS A 48 -7.18 10.21 2.10
C CYS A 48 -8.08 9.39 3.03
N HIS A 49 -8.18 9.83 4.29
CA HIS A 49 -8.77 9.06 5.38
C HIS A 49 -10.18 8.57 5.09
N HIS A 50 -11.07 9.50 4.71
CA HIS A 50 -12.48 9.19 4.57
C HIS A 50 -12.78 8.45 3.27
N GLN A 51 -12.41 9.02 2.14
CA GLN A 51 -12.88 8.51 0.84
C GLN A 51 -12.11 7.30 0.34
N CYS A 52 -10.77 7.29 0.45
CA CYS A 52 -9.97 6.25 -0.18
C CYS A 52 -9.45 5.20 0.79
N HIS A 53 -9.36 5.52 2.09
CA HIS A 53 -8.82 4.60 3.08
C HIS A 53 -9.92 3.80 3.79
N ILE A 54 -10.88 4.47 4.45
CA ILE A 54 -11.77 3.82 5.41
C ILE A 54 -13.22 3.69 4.93
N PHE A 55 -13.87 4.77 4.46
CA PHE A 55 -15.32 4.83 4.37
C PHE A 55 -15.90 4.85 2.96
N GLY A 56 -15.18 5.32 1.95
CA GLY A 56 -15.71 5.40 0.59
C GLY A 56 -16.00 4.02 0.00
N GLU A 57 -16.93 3.95 -0.94
CA GLU A 57 -17.30 2.69 -1.61
C GLU A 57 -16.10 2.03 -2.28
N ARG A 58 -15.18 2.82 -2.82
CA ARG A 58 -13.96 2.34 -3.48
C ARG A 58 -12.73 2.48 -2.59
N SER A 59 -12.91 2.63 -1.28
CA SER A 59 -11.78 2.68 -0.35
C SER A 59 -11.16 1.30 -0.19
N VAL A 60 -9.90 1.26 0.23
CA VAL A 60 -9.18 -0.02 0.40
C VAL A 60 -9.85 -0.90 1.47
N HIS A 61 -10.48 -0.30 2.47
CA HIS A 61 -11.15 -1.08 3.53
C HIS A 61 -12.57 -1.48 3.19
N GLN A 62 -13.21 -0.87 2.19
CA GLN A 62 -14.57 -1.21 1.78
C GLN A 62 -14.63 -1.97 0.45
N CYS A 63 -13.61 -1.90 -0.36
CA CYS A 63 -13.60 -2.52 -1.69
C CYS A 63 -12.46 -3.53 -1.81
N ALA A 64 -12.82 -4.82 -1.80
CA ALA A 64 -11.84 -5.90 -1.90
C ALA A 64 -11.01 -5.83 -3.18
N GLU A 65 -11.63 -5.44 -4.30
CA GLU A 65 -10.93 -5.30 -5.57
C GLU A 65 -9.84 -4.23 -5.51
N VAL A 66 -10.16 -3.06 -4.93
CA VAL A 66 -9.17 -1.97 -4.78
C VAL A 66 -8.03 -2.41 -3.87
N ASN A 67 -8.35 -3.09 -2.78
CA ASN A 67 -7.34 -3.61 -1.85
C ASN A 67 -6.43 -4.64 -2.54
N GLN A 68 -6.99 -5.56 -3.32
CA GLN A 68 -6.21 -6.57 -4.04
C GLN A 68 -5.33 -5.93 -5.12
N ASN A 69 -5.85 -4.95 -5.84
CA ASN A 69 -5.07 -4.21 -6.84
C ASN A 69 -3.89 -3.48 -6.21
N LEU A 70 -4.10 -2.89 -5.03
CA LEU A 70 -3.03 -2.20 -4.31
C LEU A 70 -1.96 -3.20 -3.85
N LYS A 71 -2.36 -4.37 -3.37
CA LYS A 71 -1.43 -5.42 -2.96
C LYS A 71 -0.63 -5.96 -4.13
N ALA A 72 -1.26 -6.12 -5.30
CA ALA A 72 -0.54 -6.52 -6.52
C ALA A 72 0.47 -5.46 -6.95
N LEU A 73 0.08 -4.19 -6.90
CA LEU A 73 0.99 -3.08 -7.20
C LEU A 73 2.18 -3.08 -6.24
N GLY A 74 1.93 -3.22 -4.94
CA GLY A 74 2.98 -3.25 -3.92
C GLY A 74 3.97 -4.37 -4.15
N GLN A 75 3.48 -5.56 -4.48
CA GLN A 75 4.34 -6.70 -4.78
C GLN A 75 5.20 -6.44 -6.02
N GLN A 76 4.61 -5.93 -7.10
CA GLN A 76 5.37 -5.65 -8.32
C GLN A 76 6.46 -4.61 -8.07
N VAL A 77 6.14 -3.54 -7.37
CA VAL A 77 7.13 -2.49 -7.04
C VAL A 77 8.24 -3.06 -6.17
N ALA A 78 7.91 -3.87 -5.16
CA ALA A 78 8.90 -4.47 -4.28
C ALA A 78 9.83 -5.42 -5.03
N MET A 79 9.27 -6.26 -5.90
CA MET A 79 10.06 -7.19 -6.71
C MET A 79 11.03 -6.43 -7.62
N ASP A 80 10.55 -5.38 -8.27
CA ASP A 80 11.39 -4.57 -9.15
C ASP A 80 12.46 -3.80 -8.38
N TYR A 81 12.09 -3.22 -7.25
CA TYR A 81 13.00 -2.38 -6.44
C TYR A 81 14.10 -3.20 -5.77
N TYR A 82 13.74 -4.33 -5.17
CA TYR A 82 14.68 -5.17 -4.41
C TYR A 82 15.28 -6.30 -5.24
N GLY A 83 14.79 -6.52 -6.45
CA GLY A 83 15.24 -7.63 -7.28
C GLY A 83 14.75 -8.99 -6.77
N TRP A 84 13.59 -9.03 -6.12
CA TRP A 84 13.04 -10.26 -5.57
C TRP A 84 12.31 -11.06 -6.63
N THR A 85 12.38 -12.39 -6.49
CA THR A 85 11.48 -13.32 -7.19
C THR A 85 10.15 -13.40 -6.46
N VAL A 86 9.15 -14.04 -7.11
CA VAL A 86 7.85 -14.31 -6.46
C VAL A 86 8.07 -15.14 -5.19
N ASP A 87 8.95 -16.15 -5.24
CA ASP A 87 9.21 -17.00 -4.07
C ASP A 87 9.83 -16.20 -2.91
N GLU A 88 10.73 -15.26 -3.22
CA GLU A 88 11.31 -14.41 -2.18
C GLU A 88 10.26 -13.50 -1.55
N PHE A 89 9.37 -12.91 -2.35
CA PHE A 89 8.27 -12.11 -1.84
C PHE A 89 7.34 -12.95 -0.96
N ARG A 90 6.95 -14.13 -1.43
CA ARG A 90 6.08 -15.05 -0.66
C ARG A 90 6.70 -15.45 0.67
N ARG A 91 8.01 -15.63 0.70
CA ARG A 91 8.72 -16.00 1.93
C ARG A 91 8.61 -14.90 2.99
N ILE A 92 8.60 -13.64 2.56
CA ILE A 92 8.51 -12.49 3.47
C ILE A 92 7.05 -12.21 3.86
N PHE A 93 6.14 -12.18 2.88
CA PHE A 93 4.76 -11.75 3.07
C PHE A 93 3.73 -12.89 3.12
N GLY A 94 4.15 -14.11 2.83
CA GLY A 94 3.32 -15.29 3.00
C GLY A 94 2.39 -15.64 1.84
N LYS A 95 2.23 -14.74 0.85
CA LYS A 95 1.27 -14.95 -0.24
C LYS A 95 1.73 -14.25 -1.51
N ASN A 96 1.34 -14.79 -2.66
CA ASN A 96 1.51 -14.15 -3.97
C ASN A 96 0.23 -13.40 -4.34
N TYR A 97 0.35 -12.12 -4.70
CA TYR A 97 -0.78 -11.27 -5.09
C TYR A 97 -0.82 -10.95 -6.59
N LEU A 98 0.12 -11.50 -7.33
CA LEU A 98 0.18 -11.31 -8.80
C LEU A 98 -0.54 -12.40 -9.57
#